data_7d2b56946da422108c84a6ccb97c37d1
#
_entry.id   7d2b56946da422108c84a6ccb97c37d1
#
_cell.length_a   1.000
_cell.length_b   1.000
_cell.length_c   1.000
_cell.angle_alpha   90.00
_cell.angle_beta   90.00
_cell.angle_gamma   90.00
#
_symmetry.space_group_name_H-M   'P 1'
#
loop_
_entity.id
_entity.type
_entity.pdbx_description
1 polymer ?
#
loop_
_entity_poly.entity_id
_entity_poly.type
_entity_poly.pdbx_seq_one_letter_code
_entity_poly.pdbx_strand_id
1 'polypeptide(L)'
;MGFEFSERSKDLQLRISKFLDDHVYPAEAIYAQQMEEFTQQGDRWQIPQIIEDKKEIAKSEGLWNLFLPENPMGESMSNLDYAPLAEIMGRSGIASEIFNCAAPDTGNMEVLARYANEEQQERWLKPLLNGEIRSAFAMTEPAVASSDATNICSSAVLDGDEYVINGEKWW
;
A
#
# COMPACT_ATOMS: atom_id res chain seq x y z
N MET A 1 17.84 -19.86 16.40
CA MET A 1 16.74 -18.95 16.01
C MET A 1 15.57 -19.83 15.64
N GLY A 2 14.43 -19.70 16.37
CA GLY A 2 13.18 -20.37 16.00
C GLY A 2 12.46 -19.55 14.96
N PHE A 3 11.74 -20.20 14.05
CA PHE A 3 10.81 -19.57 13.11
C PHE A 3 9.38 -19.50 13.69
N GLU A 4 9.29 -19.41 15.03
CA GLU A 4 8.00 -19.30 15.69
C GLU A 4 7.50 -17.88 15.66
N PHE A 5 6.24 -17.72 15.28
CA PHE A 5 5.56 -16.43 15.29
C PHE A 5 5.30 -15.97 16.74
N SER A 6 5.37 -14.65 16.96
CA SER A 6 4.99 -14.09 18.23
C SER A 6 3.50 -14.31 18.54
N GLU A 7 3.11 -14.26 19.82
CA GLU A 7 1.70 -14.36 20.21
C GLU A 7 0.86 -13.25 19.58
N ARG A 8 1.44 -12.05 19.40
CA ARG A 8 0.80 -10.96 18.69
C ARG A 8 0.54 -11.31 17.22
N SER A 9 1.51 -11.91 16.52
CA SER A 9 1.31 -12.33 15.13
C SER A 9 0.23 -13.39 15.02
N LYS A 10 0.19 -14.37 15.94
CA LYS A 10 -0.84 -15.40 15.98
C LYS A 10 -2.24 -14.82 16.21
N ASP A 11 -2.38 -13.85 17.12
CA ASP A 11 -3.65 -13.14 17.35
C ASP A 11 -4.10 -12.39 16.10
N LEU A 12 -3.19 -11.62 15.47
CA LEU A 12 -3.50 -10.88 14.25
C LEU A 12 -3.87 -11.80 13.07
N GLN A 13 -3.22 -12.95 12.93
CA GLN A 13 -3.61 -13.95 11.91
C GLN A 13 -5.06 -14.41 12.07
N LEU A 14 -5.51 -14.68 13.31
CA LEU A 14 -6.90 -15.04 13.59
C LEU A 14 -7.86 -13.89 13.29
N ARG A 15 -7.52 -12.69 13.72
CA ARG A 15 -8.35 -11.49 13.50
C ARG A 15 -8.47 -11.14 12.04
N ILE A 16 -7.38 -11.16 11.27
CA ILE A 16 -7.40 -10.89 9.82
C ILE A 16 -8.20 -11.99 9.11
N SER A 17 -8.00 -13.27 9.47
CA SER A 17 -8.77 -14.37 8.87
C SER A 17 -10.27 -14.17 9.09
N LYS A 18 -10.66 -13.84 10.32
CA LYS A 18 -12.06 -13.55 10.63
C LYS A 18 -12.58 -12.32 9.88
N PHE A 19 -11.77 -11.27 9.76
CA PHE A 19 -12.14 -10.08 9.00
C PHE A 19 -12.35 -10.39 7.51
N LEU A 20 -11.52 -11.26 6.93
CA LEU A 20 -11.73 -11.73 5.56
C LEU A 20 -13.08 -12.43 5.40
N ASP A 21 -13.40 -13.36 6.31
CA ASP A 21 -14.67 -14.09 6.27
C ASP A 21 -15.89 -13.17 6.42
N ASP A 22 -15.83 -12.25 7.39
CA ASP A 22 -16.97 -11.40 7.74
C ASP A 22 -17.17 -10.20 6.78
N HIS A 23 -16.09 -9.65 6.23
CA HIS A 23 -16.11 -8.34 5.57
C HIS A 23 -15.54 -8.33 4.17
N VAL A 24 -14.47 -9.10 3.87
CA VAL A 24 -13.77 -9.01 2.58
C VAL A 24 -14.42 -9.91 1.54
N TYR A 25 -14.56 -11.20 1.81
CA TYR A 25 -15.16 -12.13 0.84
C TYR A 25 -16.59 -11.75 0.45
N PRO A 26 -17.48 -11.31 1.38
CA PRO A 26 -18.79 -10.80 0.98
C PRO A 26 -18.72 -9.51 0.13
N ALA A 27 -17.66 -8.71 0.28
CA ALA A 27 -17.50 -7.46 -0.47
C ALA A 27 -17.01 -7.67 -1.92
N GLU A 28 -16.38 -8.79 -2.26
CA GLU A 28 -15.79 -9.03 -3.58
C GLU A 28 -16.81 -8.92 -4.72
N ALA A 29 -18.00 -9.45 -4.53
CA ALA A 29 -19.08 -9.36 -5.53
C ALA A 29 -19.57 -7.92 -5.71
N ILE A 30 -19.67 -7.15 -4.63
CA ILE A 30 -20.07 -5.74 -4.65
C ILE A 30 -19.00 -4.90 -5.32
N TYR A 31 -17.73 -5.17 -4.99
CA TYR A 31 -16.57 -4.53 -5.65
C TYR A 31 -16.59 -4.76 -7.16
N ALA A 32 -16.77 -5.99 -7.60
CA ALA A 32 -16.83 -6.32 -9.03
C ALA A 32 -17.97 -5.60 -9.73
N GLN A 33 -19.15 -5.52 -9.11
CA GLN A 33 -20.29 -4.78 -9.65
C GLN A 33 -19.97 -3.27 -9.77
N GLN A 34 -19.45 -2.63 -8.73
CA GLN A 34 -19.11 -1.20 -8.76
C GLN A 34 -18.05 -0.90 -9.83
N MET A 35 -17.04 -1.75 -9.99
CA MET A 35 -16.02 -1.60 -11.03
C MET A 35 -16.60 -1.73 -12.46
N GLU A 36 -17.56 -2.63 -12.66
CA GLU A 36 -18.25 -2.76 -13.94
C GLU A 36 -19.08 -1.51 -14.25
N GLU A 37 -19.82 -0.98 -13.27
CA GLU A 37 -20.58 0.26 -13.39
C GLU A 37 -19.69 1.46 -13.77
N PHE A 38 -18.53 1.61 -13.15
CA PHE A 38 -17.55 2.66 -13.49
C PHE A 38 -17.00 2.49 -14.91
N THR A 39 -16.73 1.26 -15.31
CA THR A 39 -16.28 0.95 -16.68
C THR A 39 -17.34 1.34 -17.71
N GLN A 40 -18.62 1.04 -17.45
CA GLN A 40 -19.73 1.41 -18.33
C GLN A 40 -19.94 2.93 -18.40
N GLN A 41 -19.63 3.66 -17.32
CA GLN A 41 -19.67 5.13 -17.27
C GLN A 41 -18.46 5.77 -17.96
N GLY A 42 -17.45 4.98 -18.38
CA GLY A 42 -16.23 5.48 -19.00
C GLY A 42 -15.19 6.05 -18.02
N ASP A 43 -15.37 5.85 -16.71
CA ASP A 43 -14.45 6.28 -15.66
C ASP A 43 -14.09 5.13 -14.70
N ARG A 44 -13.33 4.18 -15.20
CA ARG A 44 -12.86 2.99 -14.47
C ARG A 44 -11.90 3.28 -13.30
N TRP A 45 -11.49 4.53 -13.16
CA TRP A 45 -10.50 4.93 -12.14
C TRP A 45 -11.12 5.45 -10.85
N GLN A 46 -12.44 5.41 -10.74
CA GLN A 46 -13.12 5.71 -9.49
C GLN A 46 -12.81 4.66 -8.41
N ILE A 47 -12.80 5.09 -7.16
CA ILE A 47 -12.60 4.20 -6.01
C ILE A 47 -13.97 3.63 -5.62
N PRO A 48 -14.15 2.29 -5.61
CA PRO A 48 -15.41 1.68 -5.18
C PRO A 48 -15.71 1.99 -3.72
N GLN A 49 -16.93 2.46 -3.44
CA GLN A 49 -17.35 2.84 -2.09
C GLN A 49 -17.22 1.68 -1.09
N ILE A 50 -17.44 0.45 -1.54
CA ILE A 50 -17.30 -0.74 -0.69
C ILE A 50 -15.88 -0.86 -0.10
N ILE A 51 -14.84 -0.45 -0.83
CA ILE A 51 -13.46 -0.47 -0.33
C ILE A 51 -13.31 0.54 0.83
N GLU A 52 -13.79 1.77 0.64
CA GLU A 52 -13.72 2.80 1.67
C GLU A 52 -14.50 2.42 2.93
N ASP A 53 -15.69 1.84 2.78
CA ASP A 53 -16.49 1.33 3.90
C ASP A 53 -15.71 0.25 4.71
N LYS A 54 -14.99 -0.64 4.02
CA LYS A 54 -14.21 -1.69 4.69
C LYS A 54 -12.92 -1.17 5.32
N LYS A 55 -12.29 -0.14 4.75
CA LYS A 55 -11.15 0.56 5.35
C LYS A 55 -11.51 1.13 6.73
N GLU A 56 -12.67 1.77 6.84
CA GLU A 56 -13.11 2.33 8.14
C GLU A 56 -13.31 1.24 9.21
N ILE A 57 -13.85 0.08 8.83
CA ILE A 57 -13.96 -1.06 9.74
C ILE A 57 -12.57 -1.56 10.14
N ALA A 58 -11.66 -1.76 9.18
CA ALA A 58 -10.29 -2.21 9.45
C ALA A 58 -9.54 -1.24 10.39
N LYS A 59 -9.70 0.07 10.20
CA LYS A 59 -9.15 1.10 11.11
C LYS A 59 -9.73 0.95 12.53
N SER A 60 -11.03 0.82 12.65
CA SER A 60 -11.71 0.72 13.95
C SER A 60 -11.33 -0.54 14.73
N GLU A 61 -10.95 -1.60 14.02
CA GLU A 61 -10.48 -2.86 14.59
C GLU A 61 -8.96 -2.90 14.82
N GLY A 62 -8.22 -1.83 14.49
CA GLY A 62 -6.75 -1.79 14.63
C GLY A 62 -6.02 -2.75 13.69
N LEU A 63 -6.57 -2.99 12.50
CA LEU A 63 -5.99 -3.82 11.44
C LEU A 63 -5.44 -2.97 10.27
N TRP A 64 -4.92 -1.80 10.58
CA TRP A 64 -4.49 -0.79 9.63
C TRP A 64 -2.98 -0.58 9.64
N ASN A 65 -2.33 -0.45 8.47
CA ASN A 65 -0.89 -0.18 8.34
C ASN A 65 0.03 -1.23 9.02
N LEU A 66 -0.37 -2.47 9.11
CA LEU A 66 0.39 -3.52 9.83
C LEU A 66 1.76 -3.83 9.22
N PHE A 67 2.01 -3.41 7.98
CA PHE A 67 3.25 -3.69 7.24
C PHE A 67 4.44 -2.87 7.73
N LEU A 68 4.22 -1.69 8.33
CA LEU A 68 5.27 -0.69 8.54
C LEU A 68 6.17 -1.06 9.72
N PRO A 69 7.43 -1.52 9.47
CA PRO A 69 8.35 -1.88 10.54
C PRO A 69 8.92 -0.64 11.22
N GLU A 70 9.09 -0.70 12.53
CA GLU A 70 9.87 0.24 13.34
C GLU A 70 9.45 1.73 13.24
N ASN A 71 8.22 2.04 12.84
CA ASN A 71 7.76 3.42 12.76
C ASN A 71 6.99 3.82 14.02
N PRO A 72 7.33 4.97 14.66
CA PRO A 72 6.59 5.51 15.80
C PRO A 72 5.12 5.85 15.47
N MET A 73 4.75 5.96 14.18
CA MET A 73 3.38 6.21 13.70
C MET A 73 2.64 4.93 13.29
N GLY A 74 3.30 3.76 13.37
CA GLY A 74 2.74 2.47 12.95
C GLY A 74 2.92 1.40 14.02
N GLU A 75 2.22 0.30 13.85
CA GLU A 75 2.34 -0.89 14.67
C GLU A 75 3.60 -1.67 14.26
N SER A 76 4.75 -1.39 14.90
CA SER A 76 6.02 -2.06 14.59
C SER A 76 5.91 -3.57 14.65
N MET A 77 6.13 -4.24 13.53
CA MET A 77 6.20 -5.70 13.43
C MET A 77 7.49 -6.13 12.72
N SER A 78 8.06 -7.26 13.15
CA SER A 78 9.13 -7.87 12.38
C SER A 78 8.61 -8.45 11.06
N ASN A 79 9.45 -8.56 10.04
CA ASN A 79 9.07 -9.22 8.79
C ASN A 79 8.63 -10.66 9.00
N LEU A 80 9.19 -11.35 10.00
CA LEU A 80 8.79 -12.70 10.37
C LEU A 80 7.33 -12.74 10.87
N ASP A 81 6.92 -11.77 11.67
CA ASP A 81 5.56 -11.69 12.21
C ASP A 81 4.56 -11.16 11.19
N TYR A 82 4.98 -10.29 10.27
CA TYR A 82 4.12 -9.74 9.23
C TYR A 82 3.88 -10.69 8.05
N ALA A 83 4.86 -11.51 7.69
CA ALA A 83 4.77 -12.40 6.52
C ALA A 83 3.49 -13.28 6.49
N PRO A 84 3.08 -13.96 7.59
CA PRO A 84 1.85 -14.74 7.58
C PRO A 84 0.58 -13.87 7.44
N LEU A 85 0.62 -12.61 7.88
CA LEU A 85 -0.51 -11.67 7.69
C LEU A 85 -0.66 -11.31 6.21
N ALA A 86 0.46 -11.03 5.53
CA ALA A 86 0.49 -10.77 4.09
C ALA A 86 -0.01 -11.99 3.28
N GLU A 87 0.35 -13.22 3.69
CA GLU A 87 -0.16 -14.44 3.08
C GLU A 87 -1.68 -14.57 3.20
N ILE A 88 -2.23 -14.27 4.39
CA ILE A 88 -3.68 -14.31 4.61
C ILE A 88 -4.38 -13.24 3.77
N MET A 89 -3.89 -11.99 3.77
CA MET A 89 -4.43 -10.90 2.94
C MET A 89 -4.37 -11.23 1.45
N GLY A 90 -3.31 -11.92 1.00
CA GLY A 90 -3.14 -12.34 -0.39
C GLY A 90 -4.18 -13.35 -0.92
N ARG A 91 -5.07 -13.86 -0.07
CA ARG A 91 -6.18 -14.74 -0.48
C ARG A 91 -7.31 -13.99 -1.20
N SER A 92 -7.35 -12.67 -1.10
CA SER A 92 -8.32 -11.79 -1.76
C SER A 92 -7.63 -10.67 -2.52
N GLY A 93 -8.09 -10.39 -3.75
CA GLY A 93 -7.54 -9.33 -4.58
C GLY A 93 -7.77 -7.91 -4.05
N ILE A 94 -8.66 -7.73 -3.08
CA ILE A 94 -8.99 -6.43 -2.48
C ILE A 94 -8.51 -6.26 -1.04
N ALA A 95 -8.09 -7.33 -0.37
CA ALA A 95 -7.78 -7.29 1.06
C ALA A 95 -6.60 -6.37 1.39
N SER A 96 -5.49 -6.44 0.64
CA SER A 96 -4.33 -5.59 0.90
C SER A 96 -4.66 -4.10 0.81
N GLU A 97 -5.57 -3.72 -0.08
CA GLU A 97 -6.07 -2.34 -0.18
C GLU A 97 -6.89 -1.95 1.05
N ILE A 98 -7.77 -2.83 1.51
CA ILE A 98 -8.64 -2.59 2.69
C ILE A 98 -7.81 -2.36 3.96
N PHE A 99 -6.66 -3.01 4.10
CA PHE A 99 -5.77 -2.86 5.27
C PHE A 99 -4.67 -1.79 5.09
N ASN A 100 -4.69 -1.03 3.98
CA ASN A 100 -3.63 -0.10 3.57
C ASN A 100 -2.24 -0.76 3.50
N CYS A 101 -2.21 -1.99 3.05
CA CYS A 101 -1.01 -2.81 2.90
C CYS A 101 -0.71 -3.15 1.42
N ALA A 102 -1.27 -2.37 0.49
CA ALA A 102 -1.10 -2.59 -0.95
C ALA A 102 0.17 -1.90 -1.49
N ALA A 103 0.84 -2.54 -2.44
CA ALA A 103 1.88 -1.90 -3.23
C ALA A 103 1.23 -0.97 -4.29
N PRO A 104 1.87 0.14 -4.69
CA PRO A 104 3.22 0.61 -4.29
C PRO A 104 3.25 1.45 -3.01
N ASP A 105 2.09 1.74 -2.40
CA ASP A 105 1.98 2.67 -1.27
C ASP A 105 2.84 2.23 -0.08
N THR A 106 2.89 0.92 0.23
CA THR A 106 3.70 0.39 1.32
C THR A 106 5.18 0.74 1.19
N GLY A 107 5.77 0.49 0.01
CA GLY A 107 7.17 0.82 -0.25
C GLY A 107 7.45 2.33 -0.20
N ASN A 108 6.53 3.14 -0.75
CA ASN A 108 6.65 4.59 -0.73
C ASN A 108 6.50 5.16 0.69
N MET A 109 5.59 4.61 1.50
CA MET A 109 5.47 4.98 2.92
C MET A 109 6.74 4.63 3.71
N GLU A 110 7.36 3.47 3.46
CA GLU A 110 8.65 3.13 4.10
C GLU A 110 9.76 4.10 3.70
N VAL A 111 9.84 4.48 2.43
CA VAL A 111 10.84 5.47 1.97
C VAL A 111 10.62 6.82 2.65
N LEU A 112 9.38 7.30 2.68
CA LEU A 112 9.05 8.57 3.34
C LEU A 112 9.31 8.51 4.84
N ALA A 113 8.97 7.41 5.50
CA ALA A 113 9.21 7.24 6.94
C ALA A 113 10.69 7.28 7.30
N ARG A 114 11.58 6.74 6.44
CA ARG A 114 13.02 6.65 6.69
C ARG A 114 13.81 7.88 6.29
N TYR A 115 13.40 8.56 5.22
CA TYR A 115 14.25 9.54 4.55
C TYR A 115 13.62 10.92 4.40
N ALA A 116 12.30 11.05 4.53
CA ALA A 116 11.64 12.34 4.41
C ALA A 116 11.88 13.23 5.64
N ASN A 117 12.02 14.53 5.40
CA ASN A 117 12.02 15.52 6.49
C ASN A 117 10.59 15.73 7.05
N GLU A 118 10.45 16.49 8.13
CA GLU A 118 9.17 16.72 8.80
C GLU A 118 8.10 17.30 7.87
N GLU A 119 8.44 18.27 7.02
CA GLU A 119 7.52 18.89 6.07
C GLU A 119 7.02 17.87 5.03
N GLN A 120 7.92 17.03 4.52
CA GLN A 120 7.57 15.97 3.57
C GLN A 120 6.72 14.88 4.22
N GLN A 121 7.00 14.53 5.48
CA GLN A 121 6.19 13.57 6.23
C GLN A 121 4.78 14.10 6.48
N GLU A 122 4.63 15.37 6.88
CA GLU A 122 3.32 15.99 7.04
C GLU A 122 2.54 16.02 5.72
N ARG A 123 3.21 16.37 4.64
CA ARG A 123 2.57 16.60 3.34
C ARG A 123 2.18 15.30 2.62
N TRP A 124 2.98 14.22 2.77
CA TRP A 124 2.80 13.00 1.98
C TRP A 124 2.65 11.74 2.82
N LEU A 125 3.51 11.53 3.84
CA LEU A 125 3.48 10.31 4.62
C LEU A 125 2.20 10.19 5.44
N LYS A 126 1.83 11.21 6.18
CA LYS A 126 0.62 11.18 7.02
C LYS A 126 -0.66 10.96 6.21
N PRO A 127 -0.91 11.68 5.10
CA PRO A 127 -2.07 11.39 4.25
C PRO A 127 -2.05 9.97 3.64
N LEU A 128 -0.88 9.43 3.26
CA LEU A 128 -0.76 8.04 2.81
C LEU A 128 -1.10 7.06 3.93
N LEU A 129 -0.56 7.26 5.13
CA LEU A 129 -0.86 6.42 6.29
C LEU A 129 -2.33 6.47 6.70
N ASN A 130 -2.99 7.60 6.49
CA ASN A 130 -4.44 7.74 6.72
C ASN A 130 -5.30 7.14 5.59
N GLY A 131 -4.69 6.81 4.45
CA GLY A 131 -5.41 6.34 3.26
C GLY A 131 -6.15 7.45 2.51
N GLU A 132 -5.78 8.72 2.72
CA GLU A 132 -6.42 9.90 2.11
C GLU A 132 -5.91 10.15 0.68
N ILE A 133 -4.67 9.73 0.39
CA ILE A 133 -4.05 9.82 -0.92
C ILE A 133 -3.43 8.49 -1.33
N ARG A 134 -3.12 8.36 -2.60
CA ARG A 134 -2.41 7.22 -3.17
C ARG A 134 -1.09 7.68 -3.77
N SER A 135 -0.19 6.74 -3.98
CA SER A 135 1.10 6.98 -4.59
C SER A 135 1.36 6.05 -5.78
N ALA A 136 2.40 6.38 -6.55
CA ALA A 136 2.86 5.56 -7.65
C ALA A 136 4.38 5.46 -7.62
N PHE A 137 4.91 4.42 -8.27
CA PHE A 137 6.35 4.25 -8.47
C PHE A 137 6.67 4.30 -9.95
N ALA A 138 7.19 5.45 -10.40
CA ALA A 138 7.56 5.69 -11.79
C ALA A 138 8.93 5.04 -12.12
N MET A 139 8.94 3.75 -12.40
CA MET A 139 10.15 2.98 -12.69
C MET A 139 10.35 2.77 -14.19
N THR A 140 9.31 2.24 -14.87
CA THR A 140 9.41 1.75 -16.23
C THR A 140 9.71 2.84 -17.25
N GLU A 141 10.66 2.57 -18.14
CA GLU A 141 11.01 3.41 -19.30
C GLU A 141 10.78 2.61 -20.58
N PRO A 142 10.17 3.21 -21.62
CA PRO A 142 9.82 2.46 -22.85
C PRO A 142 11.05 2.02 -23.65
N ALA A 143 12.17 2.74 -23.54
CA ALA A 143 13.36 2.53 -24.37
C ALA A 143 14.37 1.52 -23.80
N VAL A 144 14.27 1.15 -22.53
CA VAL A 144 15.28 0.33 -21.83
C VAL A 144 14.64 -0.72 -20.92
N ALA A 145 15.38 -1.76 -20.57
CA ALA A 145 14.98 -2.78 -19.58
C ALA A 145 15.12 -2.20 -18.17
N SER A 146 14.22 -1.30 -17.79
CA SER A 146 14.30 -0.50 -16.57
C SER A 146 13.90 -1.25 -15.28
N SER A 147 13.49 -2.52 -15.38
CA SER A 147 13.39 -3.43 -14.22
C SER A 147 14.75 -3.66 -13.54
N ASP A 148 15.82 -3.60 -14.31
CA ASP A 148 17.17 -3.41 -13.81
C ASP A 148 17.41 -1.89 -13.68
N ALA A 149 17.41 -1.38 -12.44
CA ALA A 149 17.55 0.04 -12.16
C ALA A 149 18.87 0.64 -12.67
N THR A 150 19.89 -0.17 -12.97
CA THR A 150 21.14 0.29 -13.56
C THR A 150 21.00 0.71 -15.04
N ASN A 151 19.89 0.30 -15.70
CA ASN A 151 19.57 0.67 -17.08
C ASN A 151 18.70 1.94 -17.20
N ILE A 152 18.24 2.49 -16.09
CA ILE A 152 17.42 3.71 -16.11
C ILE A 152 18.19 4.86 -16.77
N CYS A 153 17.59 5.47 -17.79
CA CYS A 153 18.17 6.57 -18.57
C CYS A 153 17.63 7.95 -18.15
N SER A 154 16.51 8.01 -17.44
CA SER A 154 16.01 9.27 -16.88
C SER A 154 17.05 9.89 -15.94
N SER A 155 17.24 11.19 -16.05
CA SER A 155 18.24 11.94 -15.27
C SER A 155 17.57 12.95 -14.33
N ALA A 156 18.21 13.21 -13.19
CA ALA A 156 17.88 14.29 -12.28
C ALA A 156 19.17 15.07 -11.99
N VAL A 157 19.29 16.27 -12.51
CA VAL A 157 20.49 17.11 -12.41
C VAL A 157 20.18 18.30 -11.52
N LEU A 158 21.02 18.53 -10.50
CA LEU A 158 20.89 19.68 -9.60
C LEU A 158 21.27 20.96 -10.36
N ASP A 159 20.37 21.95 -10.38
CA ASP A 159 20.57 23.28 -10.93
C ASP A 159 20.12 24.33 -9.91
N GLY A 160 21.07 24.95 -9.25
CA GLY A 160 20.80 25.82 -8.10
C GLY A 160 20.29 25.01 -6.90
N ASP A 161 19.05 25.27 -6.49
CA ASP A 161 18.32 24.61 -5.40
C ASP A 161 17.20 23.67 -5.89
N GLU A 162 17.11 23.46 -7.18
CA GLU A 162 16.11 22.60 -7.84
C GLU A 162 16.77 21.43 -8.59
N TYR A 163 16.02 20.32 -8.76
CA TYR A 163 16.39 19.22 -9.66
C TYR A 163 15.67 19.36 -11.00
N VAL A 164 16.42 19.41 -12.09
CA VAL A 164 15.89 19.30 -13.45
C VAL A 164 15.80 17.83 -13.81
N ILE A 165 14.58 17.34 -14.01
CA ILE A 165 14.30 15.94 -14.34
C ILE A 165 14.01 15.83 -15.84
N ASN A 166 14.73 14.93 -16.54
CA ASN A 166 14.52 14.62 -17.94
C ASN A 166 14.42 13.11 -18.13
N GLY A 167 13.40 12.67 -18.87
CA GLY A 167 13.17 11.27 -19.18
C GLY A 167 11.73 11.00 -19.56
N GLU A 168 11.46 9.75 -19.91
CA GLU A 168 10.14 9.25 -20.25
C GLU A 168 9.81 8.05 -19.38
N LYS A 169 8.69 8.11 -18.72
CA LYS A 169 8.15 7.01 -17.89
C LYS A 169 6.79 6.61 -18.43
N TRP A 170 6.45 5.32 -18.31
CA TRP A 170 5.15 4.81 -18.66
C TRP A 170 4.66 3.73 -17.69
N TRP A 171 3.38 3.42 -17.71
CA TRP A 171 2.52 2.67 -16.78
C TRP A 171 1.97 3.48 -15.60
#